data_72a7285ba81f9f452244a556f1c4caf8
#
_entry.id   72a7285ba81f9f452244a556f1c4caf8
#
_cell.length_a   1.000
_cell.length_b   1.000
_cell.length_c   1.000
_cell.angle_alpha   90.00
_cell.angle_beta   90.00
_cell.angle_gamma   90.00
#
_symmetry.space_group_name_H-M   'P 1'
#
loop_
_entity.id
_entity.type
_entity.pdbx_description
1 polymer ?
#
loop_
_entity_poly.entity_id
_entity_poly.type
_entity_poly.pdbx_seq_one_letter_code
_entity_poly.pdbx_strand_id
1 'polypeptide(L)'
;MQKAAKDYELDESLIYAVIRTESGFNADAQSDAGACGIMQVMPSSFEWLQQVRDCEGKYTEDDLFNPEICIDYGSYLLKYFLDFYGTETSAIAAYNAGFVVSDWLDNSDYSTDGVTLTDIPYPETKEYVERVTDAKAKYIELYYS
;
A
#
# COMPACT_ATOMS: atom_id res chain seq x y z
N MET A 1 -12.24 0.28 6.91
CA MET A 1 -11.36 1.43 6.61
C MET A 1 -11.20 2.40 7.76
N GLN A 2 -12.30 2.82 8.37
CA GLN A 2 -12.25 3.81 9.48
C GLN A 2 -11.43 3.30 10.66
N LYS A 3 -11.61 2.04 11.04
CA LYS A 3 -10.86 1.42 12.13
C LYS A 3 -9.36 1.41 11.83
N ALA A 4 -8.96 0.97 10.63
CA ALA A 4 -7.57 0.92 10.23
C ALA A 4 -6.95 2.31 10.15
N ALA A 5 -7.68 3.29 9.61
CA ALA A 5 -7.23 4.68 9.56
C ALA A 5 -6.92 5.21 10.96
N LYS A 6 -7.78 4.92 11.92
CA LYS A 6 -7.59 5.33 13.31
C LYS A 6 -6.43 4.57 13.97
N ASP A 7 -6.39 3.25 13.82
CA ASP A 7 -5.39 2.38 14.47
C ASP A 7 -3.97 2.70 14.01
N TYR A 8 -3.79 3.06 12.75
CA TYR A 8 -2.47 3.29 12.14
C TYR A 8 -2.20 4.76 11.82
N GLU A 9 -3.08 5.65 12.24
CA GLU A 9 -2.92 7.10 12.00
C GLU A 9 -2.74 7.43 10.50
N LEU A 10 -3.57 6.80 9.66
CA LEU A 10 -3.60 7.02 8.22
C LEU A 10 -4.85 7.81 7.83
N ASP A 11 -4.76 8.59 6.76
CA ASP A 11 -5.94 9.17 6.13
C ASP A 11 -6.81 8.04 5.56
N GLU A 12 -8.09 8.05 5.90
CA GLU A 12 -9.03 7.09 5.32
C GLU A 12 -9.07 7.18 3.79
N SER A 13 -8.91 8.40 3.26
CA SER A 13 -8.82 8.64 1.82
C SER A 13 -7.69 7.87 1.14
N LEU A 14 -6.56 7.71 1.82
CA LEU A 14 -5.44 6.94 1.28
C LEU A 14 -5.75 5.44 1.25
N ILE A 15 -6.32 4.91 2.31
CA ILE A 15 -6.74 3.50 2.37
C ILE A 15 -7.77 3.21 1.27
N TYR A 16 -8.78 4.08 1.15
CA TYR A 16 -9.78 4.00 0.09
C TYR A 16 -9.13 3.96 -1.30
N ALA A 17 -8.19 4.86 -1.55
CA ALA A 17 -7.54 4.97 -2.84
C ALA A 17 -6.74 3.72 -3.20
N VAL A 18 -6.05 3.12 -2.23
CA VAL A 18 -5.32 1.86 -2.42
C VAL A 18 -6.30 0.72 -2.71
N ILE A 19 -7.37 0.59 -1.94
CA ILE A 19 -8.38 -0.45 -2.14
C ILE A 19 -9.01 -0.34 -3.53
N ARG A 20 -9.39 0.86 -3.92
CA ARG A 20 -9.99 1.11 -5.23
C ARG A 20 -9.04 0.75 -6.37
N THR A 21 -7.77 1.13 -6.25
CA THR A 21 -6.76 0.88 -7.27
C THR A 21 -6.40 -0.61 -7.34
N GLU A 22 -6.27 -1.27 -6.20
CA GLU A 22 -5.85 -2.67 -6.15
C GLU A 22 -6.92 -3.66 -6.59
N SER A 23 -8.15 -3.50 -6.09
CA SER A 23 -9.19 -4.51 -6.31
C SER A 23 -10.54 -3.95 -6.76
N GLY A 24 -10.73 -2.64 -6.72
CA GLY A 24 -12.05 -2.05 -6.93
C GLY A 24 -13.08 -2.52 -5.89
N PHE A 25 -12.64 -2.76 -4.65
CA PHE A 25 -13.45 -3.28 -3.54
C PHE A 25 -13.88 -4.74 -3.69
N ASN A 26 -13.15 -5.52 -4.50
CA ASN A 26 -13.42 -6.96 -4.62
C ASN A 26 -12.58 -7.74 -3.60
N ALA A 27 -13.24 -8.22 -2.54
CA ALA A 27 -12.58 -8.99 -1.48
C ALA A 27 -12.01 -10.34 -1.95
N ASP A 28 -12.51 -10.87 -3.05
CA ASP A 28 -12.09 -12.16 -3.62
C ASP A 28 -11.04 -12.02 -4.71
N ALA A 29 -10.56 -10.79 -4.98
CA ALA A 29 -9.58 -10.55 -6.03
C ALA A 29 -8.26 -11.26 -5.76
N GLN A 30 -7.69 -11.85 -6.80
CA GLN A 30 -6.35 -12.44 -6.77
C GLN A 30 -5.65 -12.09 -8.07
N SER A 31 -4.44 -11.50 -7.98
CA SER A 31 -3.66 -11.15 -9.15
C SER A 31 -2.93 -12.37 -9.72
N ASP A 32 -2.43 -12.25 -10.97
CA ASP A 32 -1.60 -13.29 -11.59
C ASP A 32 -0.33 -13.57 -10.79
N ALA A 33 0.20 -12.55 -10.10
CA ALA A 33 1.38 -12.70 -9.25
C ALA A 33 1.05 -13.30 -7.87
N GLY A 34 -0.24 -13.45 -7.54
CA GLY A 34 -0.67 -14.06 -6.29
C GLY A 34 -1.06 -13.10 -5.17
N ALA A 35 -1.11 -11.79 -5.43
CA ALA A 35 -1.63 -10.82 -4.45
C ALA A 35 -3.10 -11.10 -4.18
N CYS A 36 -3.50 -11.05 -2.91
CA CYS A 36 -4.81 -11.52 -2.46
C CYS A 36 -5.63 -10.43 -1.79
N GLY A 37 -6.93 -10.46 -2.07
CA GLY A 37 -7.94 -9.73 -1.30
C GLY A 37 -8.11 -8.28 -1.69
N ILE A 38 -8.87 -7.58 -0.85
CA ILE A 38 -9.33 -6.22 -1.13
C ILE A 38 -8.18 -5.20 -1.26
N MET A 39 -7.07 -5.41 -0.55
CA MET A 39 -5.87 -4.56 -0.65
C MET A 39 -4.71 -5.23 -1.38
N GLN A 40 -4.93 -6.41 -1.96
CA GLN A 40 -3.93 -7.13 -2.76
C GLN A 40 -2.59 -7.30 -2.04
N VAL A 41 -2.65 -7.93 -0.86
CA VAL A 41 -1.45 -8.25 -0.08
C VAL A 41 -0.83 -9.54 -0.60
N MET A 42 0.48 -9.52 -0.82
CA MET A 42 1.20 -10.73 -1.21
C MET A 42 1.31 -11.69 -0.03
N PRO A 43 1.15 -13.02 -0.24
CA PRO A 43 1.30 -14.00 0.83
C PRO A 43 2.64 -13.91 1.57
N SER A 44 3.74 -13.64 0.86
CA SER A 44 5.05 -13.47 1.47
C SER A 44 5.12 -12.25 2.39
N SER A 45 4.49 -11.15 1.97
CA SER A 45 4.37 -9.94 2.80
C SER A 45 3.53 -10.21 4.03
N PHE A 46 2.43 -10.95 3.87
CA PHE A 46 1.54 -11.31 4.97
C PHE A 46 2.26 -12.14 6.03
N GLU A 47 3.05 -13.13 5.59
CA GLU A 47 3.86 -13.95 6.49
C GLU A 47 4.89 -13.10 7.24
N TRP A 48 5.62 -12.24 6.53
CA TRP A 48 6.59 -11.33 7.12
C TRP A 48 5.95 -10.38 8.14
N LEU A 49 4.81 -9.80 7.80
CA LEU A 49 4.10 -8.88 8.70
C LEU A 49 3.61 -9.58 9.96
N GLN A 50 3.20 -10.85 9.88
CA GLN A 50 2.84 -11.61 11.07
C GLN A 50 4.04 -11.80 11.99
N GLN A 51 5.25 -11.99 11.44
CA GLN A 51 6.49 -12.04 12.24
C GLN A 51 6.75 -10.68 12.89
N VAL A 52 6.65 -9.59 12.14
CA VAL A 52 6.85 -8.23 12.64
C VAL A 52 5.86 -7.91 13.78
N ARG A 53 4.65 -8.43 13.70
CA ARG A 53 3.58 -8.18 14.69
C ARG A 53 3.54 -9.23 15.81
N ASP A 54 4.54 -10.08 15.91
CA ASP A 54 4.64 -11.16 16.92
C ASP A 54 3.44 -12.11 16.93
N CYS A 55 2.91 -12.44 15.77
CA CYS A 55 1.79 -13.39 15.63
C CYS A 55 2.02 -14.40 14.50
N GLU A 56 3.28 -14.80 14.30
CA GLU A 56 3.67 -15.76 13.27
C GLU A 56 2.78 -17.00 13.30
N GLY A 57 2.26 -17.36 12.13
CA GLY A 57 1.43 -18.56 11.98
C GLY A 57 -0.03 -18.39 12.41
N LYS A 58 -0.45 -17.19 12.85
CA LYS A 58 -1.84 -16.95 13.25
C LYS A 58 -2.82 -17.10 12.10
N TYR A 59 -2.42 -16.63 10.91
CA TYR A 59 -3.26 -16.63 9.71
C TYR A 59 -2.59 -17.37 8.57
N THR A 60 -3.39 -17.91 7.65
CA THR A 60 -2.94 -18.46 6.36
C THR A 60 -3.29 -17.47 5.24
N GLU A 61 -2.77 -17.70 4.03
CA GLU A 61 -3.05 -16.79 2.91
C GLU A 61 -4.54 -16.68 2.59
N ASP A 62 -5.34 -17.72 2.86
CA ASP A 62 -6.79 -17.68 2.62
C ASP A 62 -7.49 -16.63 3.50
N ASP A 63 -6.92 -16.29 4.64
CA ASP A 63 -7.47 -15.26 5.52
C ASP A 63 -7.41 -13.86 4.88
N LEU A 64 -6.57 -13.66 3.86
CA LEU A 64 -6.50 -12.39 3.13
C LEU A 64 -7.76 -12.09 2.33
N PHE A 65 -8.61 -13.09 2.06
CA PHE A 65 -9.91 -12.86 1.42
C PHE A 65 -10.97 -12.38 2.42
N ASN A 66 -10.66 -12.34 3.71
CA ASN A 66 -11.48 -11.66 4.71
C ASN A 66 -11.14 -10.17 4.69
N PRO A 67 -12.12 -9.28 4.35
CA PRO A 67 -11.83 -7.85 4.21
C PRO A 67 -11.24 -7.21 5.46
N GLU A 68 -11.70 -7.59 6.65
CA GLU A 68 -11.20 -7.02 7.90
C GLU A 68 -9.72 -7.33 8.10
N ILE A 69 -9.33 -8.57 7.86
CA ILE A 69 -7.93 -9.02 8.00
C ILE A 69 -7.06 -8.37 6.92
N CYS A 70 -7.52 -8.38 5.68
CA CYS A 70 -6.75 -7.80 4.56
C CYS A 70 -6.57 -6.29 4.73
N ILE A 71 -7.60 -5.56 5.14
CA ILE A 71 -7.50 -4.12 5.38
C ILE A 71 -6.57 -3.83 6.55
N ASP A 72 -6.64 -4.62 7.62
CA ASP A 72 -5.75 -4.46 8.76
C ASP A 72 -4.28 -4.61 8.35
N TYR A 73 -3.94 -5.69 7.66
CA TYR A 73 -2.55 -5.96 7.26
C TYR A 73 -2.07 -5.06 6.12
N GLY A 74 -2.93 -4.78 5.14
CA GLY A 74 -2.59 -3.85 4.06
C GLY A 74 -2.35 -2.43 4.57
N SER A 75 -3.18 -1.99 5.50
CA SER A 75 -3.02 -0.66 6.13
C SER A 75 -1.77 -0.62 7.01
N TYR A 76 -1.48 -1.69 7.73
CA TYR A 76 -0.24 -1.81 8.51
C TYR A 76 0.99 -1.71 7.60
N LEU A 77 0.98 -2.41 6.46
CA LEU A 77 2.07 -2.35 5.49
C LEU A 77 2.25 -0.95 4.92
N LEU A 78 1.16 -0.29 4.58
CA LEU A 78 1.18 1.07 4.06
C LEU A 78 1.79 2.05 5.09
N LYS A 79 1.39 1.93 6.34
CA LYS A 79 1.97 2.71 7.45
C LYS A 79 3.44 2.41 7.64
N TYR A 80 3.83 1.14 7.55
CA TYR A 80 5.22 0.73 7.64
C TYR A 80 6.08 1.46 6.60
N PHE A 81 5.62 1.48 5.34
CA PHE A 81 6.33 2.18 4.28
C PHE A 81 6.31 3.70 4.47
N LEU A 82 5.20 4.25 4.97
CA LEU A 82 5.12 5.68 5.23
C LEU A 82 6.13 6.11 6.31
N ASP A 83 6.24 5.34 7.38
CA ASP A 83 7.23 5.59 8.43
C ASP A 83 8.66 5.36 7.95
N PHE A 84 8.87 4.34 7.11
CA PHE A 84 10.19 3.98 6.60
C PHE A 84 10.71 5.03 5.61
N TYR A 85 9.88 5.46 4.66
CA TYR A 85 10.30 6.38 3.59
C TYR A 85 10.03 7.85 3.87
N GLY A 86 9.11 8.15 4.77
CA GLY A 86 8.82 9.52 5.20
C GLY A 86 7.93 10.35 4.29
N THR A 87 7.64 9.90 3.07
CA THR A 87 6.74 10.59 2.15
C THR A 87 5.63 9.67 1.65
N GLU A 88 4.47 10.24 1.40
CA GLU A 88 3.32 9.47 0.90
C GLU A 88 3.58 8.88 -0.48
N THR A 89 4.20 9.65 -1.38
CA THR A 89 4.53 9.17 -2.73
C THR A 89 5.44 7.94 -2.68
N SER A 90 6.49 7.98 -1.88
CA SER A 90 7.40 6.83 -1.73
C SER A 90 6.71 5.64 -1.09
N ALA A 91 5.83 5.87 -0.11
CA ALA A 91 5.06 4.79 0.52
C ALA A 91 4.11 4.11 -0.46
N ILE A 92 3.41 4.89 -1.28
CA ILE A 92 2.52 4.36 -2.32
C ILE A 92 3.33 3.55 -3.36
N ALA A 93 4.45 4.10 -3.82
CA ALA A 93 5.34 3.41 -4.76
C ALA A 93 5.84 2.09 -4.17
N ALA A 94 6.24 2.08 -2.91
CA ALA A 94 6.72 0.88 -2.23
C ALA A 94 5.62 -0.16 -1.99
N TYR A 95 4.39 0.27 -1.77
CA TYR A 95 3.26 -0.65 -1.66
C TYR A 95 3.12 -1.51 -2.93
N ASN A 96 3.37 -0.92 -4.10
CA ASN A 96 3.34 -1.62 -5.39
C ASN A 96 4.66 -2.35 -5.70
N ALA A 97 5.80 -1.69 -5.51
CA ALA A 97 7.11 -2.17 -6.00
C ALA A 97 8.00 -2.77 -4.90
N GLY A 98 7.68 -2.55 -3.63
CA GLY A 98 8.49 -3.03 -2.51
C GLY A 98 9.69 -2.14 -2.20
N PHE A 99 10.68 -2.74 -1.55
CA PHE A 99 11.87 -2.01 -1.06
C PHE A 99 12.83 -1.56 -2.18
N VAL A 100 12.58 -1.90 -3.44
CA VAL A 100 13.37 -1.36 -4.57
C VAL A 100 13.30 0.16 -4.64
N VAL A 101 12.28 0.78 -4.04
CA VAL A 101 12.18 2.24 -3.90
C VAL A 101 13.42 2.82 -3.22
N SER A 102 14.04 2.08 -2.29
CA SER A 102 15.30 2.52 -1.64
C SER A 102 16.41 2.74 -2.68
N ASP A 103 16.51 1.88 -3.68
CA ASP A 103 17.49 2.01 -4.76
C ASP A 103 17.19 3.26 -5.61
N TRP A 104 15.94 3.57 -5.85
CA TRP A 104 15.56 4.76 -6.62
C TRP A 104 15.88 6.05 -5.85
N LEU A 105 15.67 6.06 -4.54
CA LEU A 105 16.00 7.22 -3.70
C LEU A 105 17.50 7.46 -3.62
N ASP A 106 18.31 6.41 -3.76
CA ASP A 106 19.77 6.52 -3.78
C ASP A 106 20.34 6.92 -5.15
N ASN A 107 19.50 7.01 -6.18
CA ASN A 107 19.91 7.30 -7.55
C ASN A 107 19.51 8.75 -7.91
N SER A 108 20.50 9.55 -8.31
CA SER A 108 20.30 10.96 -8.66
C SER A 108 19.37 11.19 -9.87
N ASP A 109 19.16 10.15 -10.70
CA ASP A 109 18.23 10.22 -11.81
C ASP A 109 16.77 10.22 -11.33
N TYR A 110 16.51 9.72 -10.12
CA TYR A 110 15.16 9.55 -9.58
C TYR A 110 14.90 10.32 -8.28
N SER A 111 15.93 10.84 -7.66
CA SER A 111 15.81 11.66 -6.45
C SER A 111 17.00 12.60 -6.30
N THR A 112 16.75 13.85 -5.93
CA THR A 112 17.81 14.83 -5.70
C THR A 112 18.20 14.96 -4.23
N ASP A 113 17.29 14.61 -3.32
CA ASP A 113 17.50 14.75 -1.86
C ASP A 113 17.59 13.41 -1.11
N GLY A 114 17.40 12.28 -1.81
CA GLY A 114 17.39 10.95 -1.20
C GLY A 114 16.10 10.62 -0.43
N VAL A 115 15.11 11.50 -0.43
CA VAL A 115 13.85 11.35 0.32
C VAL A 115 12.64 11.42 -0.60
N THR A 116 12.66 12.33 -1.58
CA THR A 116 11.55 12.60 -2.48
C THR A 116 11.85 12.06 -3.87
N LEU A 117 10.95 11.23 -4.42
CA LEU A 117 11.07 10.73 -5.79
C LEU A 117 10.70 11.84 -6.78
N THR A 118 11.60 12.10 -7.73
CA THR A 118 11.36 13.03 -8.85
C THR A 118 10.92 12.30 -10.11
N ASP A 119 11.22 10.99 -10.20
CA ASP A 119 10.75 10.11 -11.26
C ASP A 119 10.73 8.67 -10.73
N ILE A 120 9.99 7.81 -11.42
CA ILE A 120 9.84 6.39 -11.07
C ILE A 120 10.21 5.57 -12.31
N PRO A 121 11.26 4.70 -12.22
CA PRO A 121 11.75 3.99 -13.40
C PRO A 121 10.85 2.86 -13.90
N TYR A 122 9.95 2.34 -13.05
CA TYR A 122 8.99 1.30 -13.45
C TYR A 122 7.69 1.96 -13.94
N PRO A 123 7.35 1.84 -15.23
CA PRO A 123 6.11 2.44 -15.77
C PRO A 123 4.86 1.99 -15.03
N GLU A 124 4.79 0.72 -14.63
CA GLU A 124 3.67 0.17 -13.86
C GLU A 124 3.51 0.88 -12.51
N THR A 125 4.59 1.07 -11.78
CA THR A 125 4.58 1.73 -10.47
C THR A 125 4.26 3.21 -10.62
N LYS A 126 4.78 3.86 -11.64
CA LYS A 126 4.50 5.27 -11.95
C LYS A 126 3.00 5.47 -12.18
N GLU A 127 2.39 4.62 -12.99
CA GLU A 127 0.95 4.64 -13.23
C GLU A 127 0.17 4.36 -11.95
N TYR A 128 0.62 3.40 -11.16
CA TYR A 128 0.01 3.05 -9.87
C TYR A 128 -0.04 4.26 -8.93
N VAL A 129 1.07 4.96 -8.77
CA VAL A 129 1.13 6.16 -7.92
C VAL A 129 0.16 7.24 -8.41
N GLU A 130 0.08 7.46 -9.72
CA GLU A 130 -0.87 8.42 -10.30
C GLU A 130 -2.31 8.02 -10.01
N ARG A 131 -2.65 6.73 -10.19
CA ARG A 131 -4.00 6.23 -9.95
C ARG A 131 -4.42 6.33 -8.49
N VAL A 132 -3.54 5.99 -7.56
CA VAL A 132 -3.81 6.12 -6.13
C VAL A 132 -3.97 7.58 -5.75
N THR A 133 -3.08 8.44 -6.23
CA THR A 133 -3.13 9.88 -5.94
C THR A 133 -4.44 10.50 -6.45
N ASP A 134 -4.84 10.17 -7.67
CA ASP A 134 -6.08 10.65 -8.27
C ASP A 134 -7.31 10.13 -7.51
N ALA A 135 -7.32 8.86 -7.14
CA ALA A 135 -8.41 8.26 -6.37
C ALA A 135 -8.54 8.90 -4.97
N LYS A 136 -7.41 9.18 -4.32
CA LYS A 136 -7.40 9.88 -3.03
C LYS A 136 -7.99 11.28 -3.15
N ALA A 137 -7.55 12.04 -4.16
CA ALA A 137 -8.06 13.39 -4.42
C ALA A 137 -9.56 13.38 -4.69
N LYS A 138 -10.04 12.40 -5.45
CA LYS A 138 -11.46 12.24 -5.75
C LYS A 138 -12.28 11.93 -4.50
N TYR A 139 -11.78 11.07 -3.63
CA TYR A 139 -12.42 10.76 -2.35
C TYR A 139 -12.55 12.03 -1.50
N ILE A 140 -11.49 12.81 -1.38
CA ILE A 140 -11.49 14.06 -0.61
C ILE A 140 -12.50 15.04 -1.19
N GLU A 141 -12.54 15.19 -2.52
CA GLU A 141 -13.51 16.05 -3.21
C GLU A 141 -14.95 15.65 -2.90
N LEU A 142 -15.25 14.35 -2.90
CA LEU A 142 -16.61 13.84 -2.69
C LEU A 142 -17.08 13.87 -1.23
N TYR A 143 -16.18 13.71 -0.28
CA TYR A 143 -16.56 13.49 1.13
C TYR A 143 -16.08 14.58 2.10
N TYR A 144 -15.14 15.42 1.70
CA TYR A 144 -14.56 16.43 2.59
C TYR A 144 -14.59 17.87 2.03
N SER A 145 -15.16 18.06 0.86
CA SER A 145 -15.26 19.41 0.27
C SER A 145 -16.57 20.12 0.59
#